data_2c3578d8a558e7e53a0f9bbbf98b1bd6
#
_entry.id   2c3578d8a558e7e53a0f9bbbf98b1bd6
#
_cell.length_a   1.000
_cell.length_b   1.000
_cell.length_c   1.000
_cell.angle_alpha   90.00
_cell.angle_beta   90.00
_cell.angle_gamma   90.00
#
_symmetry.space_group_name_H-M   'P 1'
#
loop_
_entity.id
_entity.type
_entity.pdbx_description
1 polymer ?
#
loop_
_entity_poly.entity_id
_entity_poly.type
_entity_poly.pdbx_seq_one_letter_code
_entity_poly.pdbx_strand_id
1 'polypeptide(L)'
;MGECTMASVETPILQLGPRSNGMLVSPWEFDAANFEPGCRYELVNGVLIVNPAPVLEERDPNEELGRWLRNYQESHPDGSVLDFTVSEQTVHIGPHRRRVDRAIWAGLGRLPDKNETPTITVEFVSEGKRNQQRDYNIKRGEYQTAGVSEYWIIDRFESTMTVYRFTRGDATKKVLSRRQTYTTRLLPGFKLTLARLFKLAERWQ
;
A
#
# COMPACT_ATOMS: atom_id res chain seq x y z
N MET A 1 49.51 -2.63 -28.56
CA MET A 1 48.28 -2.00 -28.08
C MET A 1 47.51 -3.10 -27.38
N GLY A 2 47.53 -3.12 -26.05
CA GLY A 2 46.80 -4.11 -25.25
C GLY A 2 45.41 -3.55 -24.95
N GLU A 3 44.38 -4.22 -25.39
CA GLU A 3 43.00 -3.95 -24.99
C GLU A 3 42.83 -4.31 -23.53
N CYS A 4 42.58 -3.29 -22.69
CA CYS A 4 42.21 -3.47 -21.32
C CYS A 4 40.72 -3.88 -21.29
N THR A 5 40.44 -5.18 -21.23
CA THR A 5 39.10 -5.72 -21.02
C THR A 5 38.70 -5.41 -19.59
N MET A 6 37.86 -4.39 -19.40
CA MET A 6 37.21 -4.17 -18.08
C MET A 6 36.29 -5.36 -17.79
N ALA A 7 36.68 -6.20 -16.86
CA ALA A 7 35.79 -7.20 -16.32
C ALA A 7 34.61 -6.48 -15.63
N SER A 8 33.40 -6.69 -16.10
CA SER A 8 32.19 -6.24 -15.42
C SER A 8 32.11 -6.98 -14.07
N VAL A 9 32.32 -6.29 -12.98
CA VAL A 9 32.06 -6.83 -11.63
C VAL A 9 30.56 -6.93 -11.50
N GLU A 10 29.99 -8.11 -11.72
CA GLU A 10 28.59 -8.38 -11.39
C GLU A 10 28.43 -8.22 -9.87
N THR A 11 27.71 -7.17 -9.47
CA THR A 11 27.38 -6.98 -8.06
C THR A 11 26.44 -8.13 -7.66
N PRO A 12 26.76 -8.93 -6.62
CA PRO A 12 25.95 -10.07 -6.22
C PRO A 12 24.56 -9.59 -5.79
N ILE A 13 23.51 -10.24 -6.30
CA ILE A 13 22.12 -9.97 -5.95
C ILE A 13 21.91 -10.32 -4.46
N LEU A 14 21.47 -9.34 -3.66
CA LEU A 14 21.21 -9.54 -2.25
C LEU A 14 20.08 -10.56 -2.02
N GLN A 15 20.29 -11.46 -1.07
CA GLN A 15 19.26 -12.35 -0.55
C GLN A 15 18.79 -11.79 0.79
N LEU A 16 17.55 -11.25 0.82
CA LEU A 16 16.99 -10.57 1.99
C LEU A 16 15.93 -11.44 2.65
N GLY A 17 16.11 -11.71 3.93
CA GLY A 17 15.22 -12.53 4.74
C GLY A 17 14.96 -11.92 6.11
N PRO A 18 14.28 -12.65 7.03
CA PRO A 18 13.97 -12.16 8.38
C PRO A 18 15.19 -11.69 9.17
N ARG A 19 16.35 -12.33 8.95
CA ARG A 19 17.60 -11.97 9.62
C ARG A 19 18.23 -10.68 9.10
N SER A 20 17.78 -10.18 7.96
CA SER A 20 18.27 -8.94 7.36
C SER A 20 17.59 -7.70 7.93
N ASN A 21 16.64 -7.83 8.87
CA ASN A 21 15.97 -6.70 9.50
C ASN A 21 16.95 -5.75 10.17
N GLY A 22 16.85 -4.45 9.87
CA GLY A 22 17.78 -3.42 10.36
C GLY A 22 19.02 -3.22 9.50
N MET A 23 19.24 -4.00 8.45
CA MET A 23 20.35 -3.87 7.53
C MET A 23 20.24 -2.55 6.75
N LEU A 24 21.38 -1.91 6.50
CA LEU A 24 21.47 -0.76 5.61
C LEU A 24 21.49 -1.26 4.16
N VAL A 25 20.54 -0.79 3.37
CA VAL A 25 20.35 -1.19 1.96
C VAL A 25 20.02 0.06 1.15
N SER A 26 20.67 0.24 0.03
CA SER A 26 20.32 1.31 -0.90
C SER A 26 19.01 0.97 -1.64
N PRO A 27 18.28 1.98 -2.17
CA PRO A 27 17.06 1.74 -2.94
C PRO A 27 17.27 0.81 -4.14
N TRP A 28 18.39 0.93 -4.86
CA TRP A 28 18.68 0.09 -6.02
C TRP A 28 19.00 -1.36 -5.63
N GLU A 29 19.70 -1.59 -4.52
CA GLU A 29 19.93 -2.92 -3.97
C GLU A 29 18.63 -3.58 -3.54
N PHE A 30 17.75 -2.83 -2.87
CA PHE A 30 16.42 -3.31 -2.49
C PHE A 30 15.60 -3.70 -3.72
N ASP A 31 15.58 -2.85 -4.77
CA ASP A 31 14.79 -3.10 -5.98
C ASP A 31 15.31 -4.28 -6.81
N ALA A 32 16.61 -4.62 -6.67
CA ALA A 32 17.25 -5.75 -7.33
C ALA A 32 17.30 -7.02 -6.47
N ALA A 33 16.98 -6.95 -5.17
CA ALA A 33 17.13 -8.06 -4.24
C ALA A 33 16.15 -9.20 -4.49
N ASN A 34 16.55 -10.39 -4.09
CA ASN A 34 15.65 -11.52 -3.89
C ASN A 34 15.17 -11.54 -2.43
N PHE A 35 13.87 -11.73 -2.25
CA PHE A 35 13.24 -11.71 -0.93
C PHE A 35 12.77 -13.12 -0.54
N GLU A 36 13.06 -13.53 0.67
CA GLU A 36 12.49 -14.75 1.24
C GLU A 36 10.97 -14.61 1.39
N PRO A 37 10.18 -15.64 1.01
CA PRO A 37 8.73 -15.60 1.14
C PRO A 37 8.27 -15.59 2.61
N GLY A 38 7.02 -15.17 2.85
CA GLY A 38 6.40 -15.19 4.18
C GLY A 38 6.61 -13.94 5.02
N CYS A 39 7.35 -12.94 4.51
CA CYS A 39 7.55 -11.65 5.16
C CYS A 39 7.20 -10.49 4.23
N ARG A 40 6.96 -9.33 4.83
CA ARG A 40 6.84 -8.04 4.14
C ARG A 40 8.12 -7.23 4.35
N TYR A 41 8.62 -6.66 3.28
CA TYR A 41 9.87 -5.89 3.26
C TYR A 41 9.58 -4.45 2.89
N GLU A 42 10.10 -3.53 3.69
CA GLU A 42 10.07 -2.09 3.44
C GLU A 42 11.48 -1.51 3.57
N LEU A 43 11.78 -0.47 2.82
CA LEU A 43 13.00 0.30 2.97
C LEU A 43 12.65 1.69 3.51
N VAL A 44 13.17 2.05 4.67
CA VAL A 44 12.87 3.30 5.36
C VAL A 44 14.16 4.01 5.74
N ASN A 45 14.44 5.15 5.11
CA ASN A 45 15.70 5.89 5.32
C ASN A 45 16.94 5.01 5.14
N GLY A 46 16.95 4.13 4.15
CA GLY A 46 18.07 3.21 3.91
C GLY A 46 18.12 2.00 4.86
N VAL A 47 17.17 1.86 5.78
CA VAL A 47 17.09 0.73 6.71
C VAL A 47 16.04 -0.25 6.22
N LEU A 48 16.43 -1.51 6.08
CA LEU A 48 15.49 -2.61 5.77
C LEU A 48 14.63 -2.93 6.99
N ILE A 49 13.31 -2.86 6.81
CA ILE A 49 12.33 -3.27 7.81
C ILE A 49 11.65 -4.54 7.31
N VAL A 50 11.74 -5.59 8.12
CA VAL A 50 11.11 -6.87 7.82
C VAL A 50 9.97 -7.09 8.81
N ASN A 51 8.75 -7.24 8.29
CA ASN A 51 7.54 -7.48 9.04
C ASN A 51 6.98 -8.87 8.71
N PRO A 52 6.26 -9.52 9.63
CA PRO A 52 5.53 -10.74 9.31
C PRO A 52 4.46 -10.48 8.23
N ALA A 53 4.05 -11.54 7.55
CA ALA A 53 2.90 -11.47 6.65
C ALA A 53 1.64 -11.01 7.41
N PRO A 54 0.66 -10.36 6.73
CA PRO A 54 -0.58 -9.92 7.37
C PRO A 54 -1.35 -11.10 7.93
N VAL A 55 -2.02 -10.88 9.05
CA VAL A 55 -2.93 -11.86 9.66
C VAL A 55 -4.25 -11.96 8.89
N LEU A 56 -5.03 -12.99 9.14
CA LEU A 56 -6.30 -13.22 8.41
C LEU A 56 -7.31 -12.11 8.63
N GLU A 57 -7.32 -11.49 9.82
CA GLU A 57 -8.17 -10.33 10.17
C GLU A 57 -7.89 -9.09 9.32
N GLU A 58 -6.73 -9.02 8.67
CA GLU A 58 -6.32 -7.96 7.74
C GLU A 58 -6.51 -8.41 6.28
N ARG A 59 -6.12 -9.66 5.98
CA ARG A 59 -6.14 -10.20 4.62
C ARG A 59 -7.55 -10.38 4.07
N ASP A 60 -8.45 -10.99 4.85
CA ASP A 60 -9.80 -11.31 4.39
C ASP A 60 -10.62 -10.05 4.04
N PRO A 61 -10.66 -8.99 4.87
CA PRO A 61 -11.26 -7.71 4.47
C PRO A 61 -10.57 -7.05 3.27
N ASN A 62 -9.26 -7.17 3.15
CA ASN A 62 -8.51 -6.63 2.02
C ASN A 62 -8.84 -7.35 0.71
N GLU A 63 -8.93 -8.69 0.71
CA GLU A 63 -9.35 -9.46 -0.46
C GLU A 63 -10.80 -9.14 -0.86
N GLU A 64 -11.69 -8.98 0.12
CA GLU A 64 -13.07 -8.60 -0.15
C GLU A 64 -13.16 -7.18 -0.74
N LEU A 65 -12.38 -6.24 -0.24
CA LEU A 65 -12.26 -4.91 -0.85
C LEU A 65 -11.80 -5.01 -2.32
N GLY A 66 -10.79 -5.84 -2.57
CA GLY A 66 -10.31 -6.13 -3.93
C GLY A 66 -11.40 -6.69 -4.83
N ARG A 67 -12.19 -7.64 -4.33
CA ARG A 67 -13.32 -8.21 -5.05
C ARG A 67 -14.39 -7.16 -5.37
N TRP A 68 -14.72 -6.26 -4.44
CA TRP A 68 -15.69 -5.18 -4.71
C TRP A 68 -15.19 -4.19 -5.73
N LEU A 69 -13.90 -3.85 -5.69
CA LEU A 69 -13.27 -2.97 -6.69
C LEU A 69 -13.31 -3.61 -8.07
N ARG A 70 -13.01 -4.91 -8.20
CA ARG A 70 -13.10 -5.63 -9.47
C ARG A 70 -14.54 -5.69 -10.00
N ASN A 71 -15.50 -6.02 -9.12
CA ASN A 71 -16.93 -6.02 -9.51
C ASN A 71 -17.40 -4.63 -9.97
N TYR A 72 -16.93 -3.55 -9.29
CA TYR A 72 -17.22 -2.18 -9.71
C TYR A 72 -16.60 -1.91 -11.10
N GLN A 73 -15.35 -2.27 -11.32
CA GLN A 73 -14.67 -2.10 -12.60
C GLN A 73 -15.43 -2.77 -13.76
N GLU A 74 -15.95 -3.96 -13.54
CA GLU A 74 -16.56 -4.80 -14.56
C GLU A 74 -18.05 -4.48 -14.80
N SER A 75 -18.79 -4.05 -13.76
CA SER A 75 -20.25 -4.00 -13.79
C SER A 75 -20.86 -2.61 -13.63
N HIS A 76 -20.08 -1.59 -13.19
CA HIS A 76 -20.61 -0.24 -13.02
C HIS A 76 -20.43 0.60 -14.29
N PRO A 77 -21.41 1.47 -14.68
CA PRO A 77 -21.26 2.33 -15.85
C PRO A 77 -19.98 3.18 -15.85
N ASP A 78 -19.56 3.67 -14.66
CA ASP A 78 -18.32 4.44 -14.48
C ASP A 78 -17.13 3.54 -14.05
N GLY A 79 -17.26 2.23 -14.11
CA GLY A 79 -16.27 1.28 -13.62
C GLY A 79 -14.93 1.36 -14.34
N SER A 80 -14.94 1.80 -15.61
CA SER A 80 -13.71 2.00 -16.41
C SER A 80 -12.75 3.05 -15.85
N VAL A 81 -13.19 3.88 -14.90
CA VAL A 81 -12.30 4.83 -14.22
C VAL A 81 -11.29 4.13 -13.29
N LEU A 82 -11.61 2.93 -12.81
CA LEU A 82 -10.68 2.09 -12.06
C LEU A 82 -9.77 1.35 -13.04
N ASP A 83 -8.54 1.81 -13.19
CA ASP A 83 -7.58 1.23 -14.14
C ASP A 83 -7.01 -0.08 -13.61
N PHE A 84 -6.58 -0.11 -12.33
CA PHE A 84 -5.99 -1.30 -11.73
C PHE A 84 -6.07 -1.28 -10.19
N THR A 85 -6.11 -2.46 -9.59
CA THR A 85 -5.96 -2.64 -8.14
C THR A 85 -5.24 -3.94 -7.81
N VAL A 86 -4.37 -3.90 -6.81
CA VAL A 86 -3.59 -5.04 -6.35
C VAL A 86 -3.31 -4.93 -4.84
N SER A 87 -3.26 -6.07 -4.15
CA SER A 87 -2.81 -6.16 -2.76
C SER A 87 -1.29 -6.25 -2.67
N GLU A 88 -0.74 -5.91 -1.50
CA GLU A 88 0.68 -6.07 -1.18
C GLU A 88 1.64 -5.44 -2.22
N GLN A 89 1.35 -4.20 -2.62
CA GLN A 89 2.16 -3.48 -3.59
C GLN A 89 3.28 -2.68 -2.93
N THR A 90 4.48 -2.72 -3.51
CA THR A 90 5.56 -1.81 -3.15
C THR A 90 5.35 -0.46 -3.84
N VAL A 91 5.32 0.62 -3.04
CA VAL A 91 5.22 2.01 -3.50
C VAL A 91 6.56 2.69 -3.30
N HIS A 92 7.06 3.31 -4.37
CA HIS A 92 8.32 4.05 -4.37
C HIS A 92 8.08 5.49 -3.92
N ILE A 93 8.73 5.92 -2.83
CA ILE A 93 8.59 7.26 -2.25
C ILE A 93 9.98 7.84 -2.03
N GLY A 94 10.55 8.46 -3.06
CA GLY A 94 11.95 8.89 -3.02
C GLY A 94 12.88 7.72 -2.64
N PRO A 95 13.62 7.81 -1.50
CA PRO A 95 14.50 6.72 -1.06
C PRO A 95 13.75 5.58 -0.37
N HIS A 96 12.45 5.74 -0.07
CA HIS A 96 11.69 4.72 0.64
C HIS A 96 11.03 3.73 -0.31
N ARG A 97 10.81 2.51 0.18
CA ARG A 97 9.98 1.47 -0.43
C ARG A 97 8.97 1.03 0.62
N ARG A 98 7.73 1.47 0.47
CA ARG A 98 6.63 1.12 1.37
C ARG A 98 5.79 0.00 0.80
N ARG A 99 5.40 -0.95 1.63
CA ARG A 99 4.47 -2.01 1.26
C ARG A 99 3.07 -1.63 1.71
N VAL A 100 2.19 -1.27 0.75
CA VAL A 100 0.80 -0.97 1.04
C VAL A 100 -0.04 -2.24 1.01
N ASP A 101 -1.05 -2.34 1.87
CA ASP A 101 -1.96 -3.48 1.87
C ASP A 101 -2.76 -3.53 0.58
N ARG A 102 -3.15 -2.38 0.02
CA ARG A 102 -3.75 -2.29 -1.33
C ARG A 102 -3.40 -0.98 -2.02
N ALA A 103 -3.04 -1.11 -3.28
CA ALA A 103 -2.86 0.00 -4.21
C ALA A 103 -4.02 0.03 -5.21
N ILE A 104 -4.48 1.25 -5.56
CA ILE A 104 -5.56 1.48 -6.51
C ILE A 104 -5.11 2.60 -7.45
N TRP A 105 -5.19 2.35 -8.75
CA TRP A 105 -4.99 3.36 -9.79
C TRP A 105 -6.32 3.66 -10.44
N ALA A 106 -6.66 4.94 -10.55
CA ALA A 106 -7.92 5.40 -11.12
C ALA A 106 -7.71 6.69 -11.92
N GLY A 107 -8.32 6.74 -13.10
CA GLY A 107 -8.30 7.90 -13.97
C GLY A 107 -7.07 8.04 -14.85
N LEU A 108 -6.27 6.98 -15.00
CA LEU A 108 -5.14 6.93 -15.93
C LEU A 108 -5.60 6.67 -17.38
N GLY A 109 -6.70 5.93 -17.55
CA GLY A 109 -7.16 5.43 -18.85
C GLY A 109 -6.27 4.35 -19.46
N ARG A 110 -5.38 3.76 -18.68
CA ARG A 110 -4.43 2.71 -19.05
C ARG A 110 -3.99 1.91 -17.83
N LEU A 111 -3.31 0.81 -18.03
CA LEU A 111 -2.60 0.14 -16.92
C LEU A 111 -1.47 1.04 -16.39
N PRO A 112 -1.19 1.00 -15.07
CA PRO A 112 -0.10 1.76 -14.49
C PRO A 112 1.26 1.27 -15.00
N ASP A 113 2.20 2.20 -15.15
CA ASP A 113 3.59 1.88 -15.41
C ASP A 113 4.25 1.24 -14.18
N LYS A 114 5.36 0.53 -14.39
CA LYS A 114 6.16 -0.02 -13.29
C LYS A 114 6.57 1.13 -12.34
N ASN A 115 6.28 0.97 -11.06
CA ASN A 115 6.56 1.93 -10.00
C ASN A 115 5.74 3.25 -10.05
N GLU A 116 4.71 3.32 -10.89
CA GLU A 116 3.80 4.47 -10.89
C GLU A 116 3.07 4.59 -9.55
N THR A 117 3.01 5.81 -9.03
CA THR A 117 2.34 6.09 -7.73
C THR A 117 0.85 5.78 -7.83
N PRO A 118 0.27 5.00 -6.88
CA PRO A 118 -1.16 4.75 -6.84
C PRO A 118 -1.96 6.04 -6.62
N THR A 119 -3.15 6.11 -7.21
CA THR A 119 -4.11 7.19 -6.94
C THR A 119 -4.63 7.12 -5.49
N ILE A 120 -4.86 5.89 -5.00
CA ILE A 120 -5.33 5.63 -3.63
C ILE A 120 -4.45 4.54 -3.04
N THR A 121 -4.01 4.74 -1.79
CA THR A 121 -3.36 3.70 -0.97
C THR A 121 -4.25 3.33 0.20
N VAL A 122 -4.28 2.04 0.55
CA VAL A 122 -5.09 1.50 1.65
C VAL A 122 -4.19 0.73 2.60
N GLU A 123 -4.36 0.98 3.90
CA GLU A 123 -3.73 0.24 4.99
C GLU A 123 -4.79 -0.32 5.93
N PHE A 124 -4.64 -1.57 6.33
CA PHE A 124 -5.40 -2.20 7.40
C PHE A 124 -4.52 -2.18 8.65
N VAL A 125 -5.00 -1.53 9.71
CA VAL A 125 -4.20 -1.30 10.92
C VAL A 125 -3.86 -2.64 11.59
N SER A 126 -2.56 -2.90 11.73
CA SER A 126 -2.03 -4.03 12.48
C SER A 126 -1.98 -3.72 13.98
N GLU A 127 -1.99 -4.78 14.81
CA GLU A 127 -1.96 -4.65 16.25
C GLU A 127 -0.71 -3.89 16.75
N GLY A 128 -0.92 -3.06 17.77
CA GLY A 128 0.14 -2.37 18.51
C GLY A 128 0.26 -0.87 18.20
N LYS A 129 0.49 -0.08 19.28
CA LYS A 129 0.58 1.39 19.24
C LYS A 129 1.62 1.91 18.24
N ARG A 130 2.74 1.21 18.08
CA ARG A 130 3.80 1.59 17.13
C ARG A 130 3.33 1.50 15.69
N ASN A 131 2.57 0.47 15.33
CA ASN A 131 2.00 0.29 14.00
C ASN A 131 0.95 1.38 13.73
N GLN A 132 0.06 1.64 14.67
CA GLN A 132 -0.92 2.72 14.57
C GLN A 132 -0.24 4.08 14.34
N GLN A 133 0.77 4.44 15.16
CA GLN A 133 1.50 5.70 15.00
C GLN A 133 2.18 5.81 13.62
N ARG A 134 2.74 4.71 13.12
CA ARG A 134 3.35 4.65 11.80
C ARG A 134 2.33 4.96 10.71
N ASP A 135 1.19 4.28 10.73
CA ASP A 135 0.18 4.38 9.68
C ASP A 135 -0.53 5.75 9.71
N TYR A 136 -0.86 6.27 10.90
CA TYR A 136 -1.55 7.55 11.02
C TYR A 136 -0.66 8.80 10.83
N ASN A 137 0.62 8.72 11.12
CA ASN A 137 1.50 9.90 11.11
C ASN A 137 2.59 9.82 10.04
N ILE A 138 3.42 8.76 10.05
CA ILE A 138 4.61 8.69 9.20
C ILE A 138 4.20 8.46 7.74
N LYS A 139 3.48 7.37 7.46
CA LYS A 139 3.06 7.02 6.10
C LYS A 139 2.17 8.09 5.47
N ARG A 140 1.35 8.78 6.27
CA ARG A 140 0.53 9.90 5.78
C ARG A 140 1.36 10.96 5.06
N GLY A 141 2.43 11.45 5.69
CA GLY A 141 3.32 12.46 5.09
C GLY A 141 4.06 11.94 3.86
N GLU A 142 4.49 10.67 3.91
CA GLU A 142 5.18 10.03 2.80
C GLU A 142 4.25 9.87 1.58
N TYR A 143 3.02 9.39 1.76
CA TYR A 143 2.06 9.25 0.65
C TYR A 143 1.63 10.59 0.07
N GLN A 144 1.48 11.64 0.90
CA GLN A 144 1.25 12.99 0.42
C GLN A 144 2.39 13.48 -0.48
N THR A 145 3.64 13.26 -0.06
CA THR A 145 4.84 13.64 -0.82
C THR A 145 4.96 12.84 -2.12
N ALA A 146 4.53 11.57 -2.11
CA ALA A 146 4.54 10.71 -3.30
C ALA A 146 3.48 11.11 -4.35
N GLY A 147 2.52 11.98 -4.01
CA GLY A 147 1.45 12.39 -4.91
C GLY A 147 0.22 11.49 -4.90
N VAL A 148 0.07 10.62 -3.89
CA VAL A 148 -1.17 9.90 -3.65
C VAL A 148 -2.33 10.89 -3.46
N SER A 149 -3.48 10.62 -4.06
CA SER A 149 -4.65 11.51 -3.95
C SER A 149 -5.49 11.23 -2.70
N GLU A 150 -5.68 9.97 -2.37
CA GLU A 150 -6.35 9.55 -1.13
C GLU A 150 -5.58 8.45 -0.41
N TYR A 151 -5.55 8.54 0.92
CA TYR A 151 -4.99 7.52 1.80
C TYR A 151 -6.07 7.03 2.75
N TRP A 152 -6.36 5.73 2.71
CA TRP A 152 -7.40 5.08 3.50
C TRP A 152 -6.76 4.22 4.59
N ILE A 153 -7.12 4.46 5.86
CA ILE A 153 -6.70 3.66 7.01
C ILE A 153 -7.94 2.97 7.57
N ILE A 154 -7.98 1.65 7.48
CA ILE A 154 -9.08 0.81 7.98
C ILE A 154 -8.63 0.21 9.30
N ASP A 155 -9.22 0.68 10.39
CA ASP A 155 -8.88 0.32 11.76
C ASP A 155 -9.96 -0.56 12.38
N ARG A 156 -9.68 -1.88 12.46
CA ARG A 156 -10.60 -2.85 13.04
C ARG A 156 -10.74 -2.70 14.54
N PHE A 157 -9.72 -2.18 15.24
CA PHE A 157 -9.72 -2.02 16.69
C PHE A 157 -10.64 -0.90 17.12
N GLU A 158 -10.61 0.23 16.40
CA GLU A 158 -11.48 1.37 16.62
C GLU A 158 -12.81 1.28 15.82
N SER A 159 -12.96 0.27 14.97
CA SER A 159 -14.09 0.12 14.03
C SER A 159 -14.33 1.38 13.19
N THR A 160 -13.27 2.01 12.73
CA THR A 160 -13.29 3.25 11.94
C THR A 160 -12.49 3.14 10.65
N MET A 161 -12.83 4.00 9.69
CA MET A 161 -12.01 4.27 8.52
C MET A 161 -11.63 5.74 8.53
N THR A 162 -10.34 6.03 8.52
CA THR A 162 -9.81 7.37 8.31
C THR A 162 -9.41 7.56 6.86
N VAL A 163 -9.89 8.63 6.25
CA VAL A 163 -9.52 9.01 4.89
C VAL A 163 -8.79 10.34 4.93
N TYR A 164 -7.58 10.36 4.41
CA TYR A 164 -6.88 11.58 4.07
C TYR A 164 -7.05 11.84 2.57
N ARG A 165 -7.46 13.05 2.22
CA ARG A 165 -7.46 13.54 0.83
C ARG A 165 -6.40 14.61 0.72
N PHE A 166 -5.48 14.39 -0.20
CA PHE A 166 -4.36 15.28 -0.43
C PHE A 166 -4.66 16.20 -1.62
N THR A 167 -4.39 17.48 -1.43
CA THR A 167 -4.39 18.51 -2.47
C THR A 167 -3.04 19.21 -2.45
N ARG A 168 -2.77 20.09 -3.41
CA ARG A 168 -1.51 20.86 -3.41
C ARG A 168 -1.40 21.68 -2.12
N GLY A 169 -0.54 21.25 -1.20
CA GLY A 169 -0.21 21.95 0.05
C GLY A 169 -1.17 21.73 1.21
N ASP A 170 -2.25 20.95 1.05
CA ASP A 170 -3.23 20.71 2.13
C ASP A 170 -3.65 19.22 2.19
N ALA A 171 -4.16 18.82 3.35
CA ALA A 171 -4.68 17.49 3.58
C ALA A 171 -5.96 17.56 4.42
N THR A 172 -7.07 17.13 3.87
CA THR A 172 -8.32 17.01 4.64
C THR A 172 -8.41 15.61 5.24
N LYS A 173 -8.92 15.53 6.48
CA LYS A 173 -9.15 14.28 7.19
C LYS A 173 -10.64 14.05 7.38
N LYS A 174 -11.12 12.87 7.06
CA LYS A 174 -12.47 12.40 7.37
C LYS A 174 -12.39 11.08 8.12
N VAL A 175 -13.08 10.97 9.24
CA VAL A 175 -13.22 9.72 9.99
C VAL A 175 -14.65 9.22 9.82
N LEU A 176 -14.79 7.96 9.45
CA LEU A 176 -16.07 7.29 9.28
C LEU A 176 -16.19 6.15 10.29
N SER A 177 -17.35 6.03 10.92
CA SER A 177 -17.68 4.93 11.81
C SER A 177 -18.15 3.70 11.02
N ARG A 178 -18.14 2.54 11.67
CA ARG A 178 -18.59 1.24 11.14
C ARG A 178 -19.90 1.30 10.36
N ARG A 179 -20.89 2.08 10.81
CA ARG A 179 -22.23 2.14 10.20
C ARG A 179 -22.31 2.97 8.92
N GLN A 180 -21.23 3.66 8.58
CA GLN A 180 -21.21 4.55 7.42
C GLN A 180 -20.73 3.82 6.16
N THR A 181 -21.14 4.38 5.03
CA THR A 181 -20.66 4.00 3.70
C THR A 181 -19.76 5.12 3.18
N TYR A 182 -18.59 4.76 2.70
CA TYR A 182 -17.67 5.69 2.08
C TYR A 182 -17.89 5.74 0.57
N THR A 183 -17.78 6.94 0.01
CA THR A 183 -17.77 7.22 -1.42
C THR A 183 -16.66 8.23 -1.74
N THR A 184 -16.09 8.14 -2.93
CA THR A 184 -15.07 9.07 -3.41
C THR A 184 -15.36 9.51 -4.84
N ARG A 185 -14.91 10.72 -5.20
CA ARG A 185 -14.97 11.22 -6.58
C ARG A 185 -13.98 10.51 -7.50
N LEU A 186 -12.95 9.88 -6.95
CA LEU A 186 -11.96 9.12 -7.70
C LEU A 186 -12.54 7.81 -8.27
N LEU A 187 -13.62 7.29 -7.66
CA LEU A 187 -14.36 6.10 -8.10
C LEU A 187 -15.86 6.42 -8.06
N PRO A 188 -16.40 7.12 -9.08
CA PRO A 188 -17.81 7.56 -9.11
C PRO A 188 -18.74 6.37 -8.97
N GLY A 189 -19.71 6.45 -8.04
CA GLY A 189 -20.67 5.39 -7.79
C GLY A 189 -20.18 4.20 -6.95
N PHE A 190 -18.87 4.05 -6.73
CA PHE A 190 -18.34 3.03 -5.82
C PHE A 190 -18.77 3.33 -4.39
N LYS A 191 -19.28 2.30 -3.69
CA LYS A 191 -19.79 2.40 -2.32
C LYS A 191 -19.06 1.38 -1.43
N LEU A 192 -18.23 1.86 -0.50
CA LEU A 192 -17.53 1.04 0.47
C LEU A 192 -18.34 0.98 1.78
N THR A 193 -19.02 -0.15 2.01
CA THR A 193 -19.80 -0.38 3.23
C THR A 193 -18.91 -0.92 4.35
N LEU A 194 -18.55 -0.06 5.29
CA LEU A 194 -17.58 -0.39 6.35
C LEU A 194 -18.02 -1.52 7.27
N ALA A 195 -19.33 -1.58 7.60
CA ALA A 195 -19.88 -2.65 8.44
C ALA A 195 -19.53 -4.05 7.91
N ARG A 196 -19.50 -4.21 6.59
CA ARG A 196 -19.20 -5.49 5.95
C ARG A 196 -17.72 -5.86 6.08
N LEU A 197 -16.81 -4.89 5.90
CA LEU A 197 -15.37 -5.13 6.09
C LEU A 197 -15.04 -5.52 7.54
N PHE A 198 -15.58 -4.78 8.51
CA PHE A 198 -15.33 -5.09 9.93
C PHE A 198 -15.92 -6.44 10.35
N LYS A 199 -17.10 -6.82 9.82
CA LYS A 199 -17.67 -8.14 10.08
C LYS A 199 -16.77 -9.27 9.56
N LEU A 200 -16.03 -9.06 8.47
CA LEU A 200 -15.08 -10.05 7.96
C LEU A 200 -13.88 -10.20 8.88
N ALA A 201 -13.30 -9.10 9.37
CA ALA A 201 -12.21 -9.15 10.34
C ALA A 201 -12.61 -9.88 11.64
N GLU A 202 -13.84 -9.67 12.13
CA GLU A 202 -14.38 -10.29 13.36
C GLU A 202 -14.53 -11.82 13.28
N ARG A 203 -14.56 -12.42 12.08
CA ARG A 203 -14.67 -13.89 11.92
C ARG A 203 -13.44 -14.65 12.40
N TRP A 204 -12.33 -13.97 12.54
CA TRP A 204 -11.02 -14.54 12.85
C TRP A 204 -10.54 -14.26 14.29
N GLN A 205 -11.40 -13.58 15.11
CA GLN A 205 -11.14 -13.24 16.53
C GLN A 205 -11.56 -14.36 17.48
#